data_1f32aae445f585a467894c5e91336971
#
_entry.id   1f32aae445f585a467894c5e91336971
#
_cell.length_a   1.000
_cell.length_b   1.000
_cell.length_c   1.000
_cell.angle_alpha   90.00
_cell.angle_beta   90.00
_cell.angle_gamma   90.00
#
_symmetry.space_group_name_H-M   'P 1'
#
loop_
_entity.id
_entity.type
_entity.pdbx_description
1 polymer ?
#
loop_
_entity_poly.entity_id
_entity_poly.type
_entity_poly.pdbx_seq_one_letter_code
_entity_poly.pdbx_strand_id
1 'polypeptide(L)'
;MKTLYLIRHAQSAANAGGISLPDREIPLSAAGTRQAAELACRLPENRRVFVSEMRRTHETAAPYCARHGVRPEILPCLNEFSYLPFAAVQGLDAAARKPLAEAYWQRADPHFRAGGGADTFAEFDGRVSDFLHRVWPALPHGSLLFGHGIWMALLAWRLSGNRAETGADMAAFRAFQSSLHIANASVWRLDGTEAAAESLRCLPENAAEF
;
A
#
# COMPACT_ATOMS: atom_id res chain seq x y z
N MET A 1 -9.91 10.47 -20.08
CA MET A 1 -9.40 10.57 -18.69
C MET A 1 -9.64 9.24 -18.01
N LYS A 2 -8.66 8.69 -17.33
CA LYS A 2 -8.69 7.40 -16.63
C LYS A 2 -8.62 7.63 -15.14
N THR A 3 -9.42 6.87 -14.38
CA THR A 3 -9.44 6.92 -12.91
C THR A 3 -9.31 5.52 -12.35
N LEU A 4 -8.48 5.32 -11.33
CA LEU A 4 -8.45 4.14 -10.48
C LEU A 4 -8.64 4.58 -9.03
N TYR A 5 -9.05 3.64 -8.17
CA TYR A 5 -9.21 3.89 -6.74
C TYR A 5 -8.22 3.04 -5.96
N LEU A 6 -7.32 3.69 -5.24
CA LEU A 6 -6.36 3.05 -4.34
C LEU A 6 -6.94 3.02 -2.94
N ILE A 7 -6.97 1.85 -2.33
CA ILE A 7 -7.51 1.63 -1.00
C ILE A 7 -6.38 1.11 -0.11
N ARG A 8 -6.02 1.85 0.94
CA ARG A 8 -5.14 1.27 1.95
C ARG A 8 -5.91 0.19 2.71
N HIS A 9 -5.29 -0.98 2.90
CA HIS A 9 -5.89 -2.06 3.69
C HIS A 9 -6.40 -1.54 5.05
N ALA A 10 -7.48 -2.14 5.57
CA ALA A 10 -8.03 -1.87 6.88
C ALA A 10 -7.02 -2.21 7.99
N GLN A 11 -7.27 -1.78 9.23
CA GLN A 11 -6.32 -1.97 10.33
C GLN A 11 -5.92 -3.44 10.48
N SER A 12 -4.63 -3.72 10.32
CA SER A 12 -4.08 -5.06 10.55
C SER A 12 -3.73 -5.28 12.02
N ALA A 13 -3.51 -6.54 12.41
CA ALA A 13 -2.99 -6.88 13.74
C ALA A 13 -1.68 -6.15 14.05
N ALA A 14 -0.79 -5.99 13.06
CA ALA A 14 0.45 -5.23 13.22
C ALA A 14 0.21 -3.72 13.40
N ASN A 15 -0.80 -3.12 12.75
CA ASN A 15 -1.17 -1.72 12.97
C ASN A 15 -1.79 -1.49 14.35
N ALA A 16 -2.43 -2.52 14.92
CA ALA A 16 -2.96 -2.50 16.28
C ALA A 16 -1.91 -2.74 17.38
N GLY A 17 -0.63 -2.79 17.02
CA GLY A 17 0.46 -3.00 17.99
C GLY A 17 0.81 -4.47 18.24
N GLY A 18 0.19 -5.41 17.55
CA GLY A 18 0.40 -6.84 17.73
C GLY A 18 1.81 -7.32 17.39
N ILE A 19 2.08 -8.56 17.77
CA ILE A 19 3.35 -9.25 17.50
C ILE A 19 3.55 -9.44 16.00
N SER A 20 4.80 -9.35 15.56
CA SER A 20 5.20 -9.56 14.18
C SER A 20 4.90 -10.98 13.72
N LEU A 21 4.21 -11.08 12.61
CA LEU A 21 4.01 -12.28 11.80
C LEU A 21 4.75 -12.12 10.47
N PRO A 22 4.95 -13.20 9.70
CA PRO A 22 5.40 -13.08 8.33
C PRO A 22 4.52 -12.07 7.57
N ASP A 23 5.12 -11.13 6.85
CA ASP A 23 4.42 -9.95 6.33
C ASP A 23 3.21 -10.29 5.45
N ARG A 24 3.31 -11.38 4.70
CA ARG A 24 2.21 -11.89 3.85
C ARG A 24 1.04 -12.47 4.66
N GLU A 25 1.27 -12.89 5.91
CA GLU A 25 0.30 -13.60 6.74
C GLU A 25 -0.42 -12.71 7.75
N ILE A 26 0.00 -11.45 7.89
CA ILE A 26 -0.57 -10.51 8.85
C ILE A 26 -2.06 -10.29 8.55
N PRO A 27 -2.98 -10.70 9.47
CA PRO A 27 -4.42 -10.55 9.29
C PRO A 27 -4.89 -9.15 9.65
N LEU A 28 -6.16 -8.87 9.38
CA LEU A 28 -6.86 -7.71 9.95
C LEU A 28 -7.05 -7.89 11.46
N SER A 29 -7.11 -6.77 12.18
CA SER A 29 -7.62 -6.73 13.56
C SER A 29 -9.15 -6.82 13.56
N ALA A 30 -9.77 -7.03 14.74
CA ALA A 30 -11.22 -6.96 14.87
C ALA A 30 -11.80 -5.60 14.44
N ALA A 31 -11.08 -4.51 14.71
CA ALA A 31 -11.45 -3.18 14.21
C ALA A 31 -11.31 -3.11 12.68
N GLY A 32 -10.23 -3.68 12.11
CA GLY A 32 -10.02 -3.72 10.68
C GLY A 32 -11.10 -4.52 9.93
N THR A 33 -11.58 -5.61 10.51
CA THR A 33 -12.70 -6.37 9.92
C THR A 33 -13.98 -5.52 9.84
N ARG A 34 -14.28 -4.72 10.85
CA ARG A 34 -15.42 -3.77 10.80
C ARG A 34 -15.18 -2.67 9.76
N GLN A 35 -13.99 -2.07 9.73
CA GLN A 35 -13.63 -1.08 8.70
C GLN A 35 -13.79 -1.62 7.28
N ALA A 36 -13.40 -2.87 7.03
CA ALA A 36 -13.56 -3.51 5.71
C ALA A 36 -15.03 -3.67 5.32
N ALA A 37 -15.91 -4.05 6.26
CA ALA A 37 -17.34 -4.17 6.02
C ALA A 37 -18.00 -2.80 5.72
N GLU A 38 -17.67 -1.77 6.48
CA GLU A 38 -18.14 -0.40 6.27
C GLU A 38 -17.66 0.17 4.93
N LEU A 39 -16.37 -0.04 4.60
CA LEU A 39 -15.78 0.35 3.33
C LEU A 39 -16.51 -0.26 2.13
N ALA A 40 -16.86 -1.55 2.20
CA ALA A 40 -17.56 -2.26 1.14
C ALA A 40 -18.93 -1.64 0.78
N CYS A 41 -19.57 -0.95 1.73
CA CYS A 41 -20.84 -0.26 1.51
C CYS A 41 -20.68 1.09 0.79
N ARG A 42 -19.47 1.66 0.80
CA ARG A 42 -19.17 3.00 0.23
C ARG A 42 -18.52 2.94 -1.15
N LEU A 43 -17.91 1.80 -1.50
CA LEU A 43 -17.23 1.67 -2.79
C LEU A 43 -18.22 1.53 -3.95
N PRO A 44 -17.88 2.05 -5.14
CA PRO A 44 -18.75 1.98 -6.32
C PRO A 44 -18.97 0.53 -6.76
N GLU A 45 -20.17 0.25 -7.29
CA GLU A 45 -20.59 -1.11 -7.68
C GLU A 45 -19.85 -1.63 -8.92
N ASN A 46 -19.82 -2.97 -9.06
CA ASN A 46 -19.40 -3.69 -10.27
C ASN A 46 -18.01 -3.31 -10.81
N ARG A 47 -17.04 -3.09 -9.91
CA ARG A 47 -15.66 -2.76 -10.28
C ARG A 47 -14.76 -3.99 -10.30
N ARG A 48 -13.76 -3.96 -11.19
CA ARG A 48 -12.63 -4.90 -11.14
C ARG A 48 -11.84 -4.64 -9.84
N VAL A 49 -11.45 -5.72 -9.19
CA VAL A 49 -10.78 -5.67 -7.88
C VAL A 49 -9.40 -6.27 -8.00
N PHE A 50 -8.40 -5.55 -7.54
CA PHE A 50 -7.02 -5.97 -7.48
C PHE A 50 -6.49 -5.87 -6.06
N VAL A 51 -5.67 -6.84 -5.66
CA VAL A 51 -5.09 -6.94 -4.32
C VAL A 51 -3.59 -7.23 -4.42
N SER A 52 -2.81 -6.90 -3.40
CA SER A 52 -1.45 -7.39 -3.27
C SER A 52 -1.45 -8.87 -2.87
N GLU A 53 -0.27 -9.50 -2.77
CA GLU A 53 -0.14 -10.88 -2.23
C GLU A 53 -0.34 -10.97 -0.71
N MET A 54 -0.56 -9.85 -0.01
CA MET A 54 -0.63 -9.80 1.45
C MET A 54 -2.05 -10.01 1.96
N ARG A 55 -2.23 -10.94 2.89
CA ARG A 55 -3.51 -11.37 3.47
C ARG A 55 -4.43 -10.21 3.85
N ARG A 56 -3.91 -9.16 4.47
CA ARG A 56 -4.67 -7.99 4.90
C ARG A 56 -5.38 -7.23 3.77
N THR A 57 -4.85 -7.24 2.54
CA THR A 57 -5.53 -6.65 1.38
C THR A 57 -6.67 -7.52 0.89
N HIS A 58 -6.49 -8.84 0.87
CA HIS A 58 -7.55 -9.80 0.55
C HIS A 58 -8.70 -9.71 1.55
N GLU A 59 -8.40 -9.69 2.85
CA GLU A 59 -9.42 -9.58 3.91
C GLU A 59 -10.14 -8.22 3.85
N THR A 60 -9.46 -7.14 3.45
CA THR A 60 -10.10 -5.83 3.25
C THR A 60 -11.04 -5.84 2.05
N ALA A 61 -10.67 -6.49 0.96
CA ALA A 61 -11.49 -6.58 -0.25
C ALA A 61 -12.66 -7.58 -0.12
N ALA A 62 -12.55 -8.58 0.76
CA ALA A 62 -13.48 -9.70 0.85
C ALA A 62 -14.95 -9.32 1.01
N PRO A 63 -15.37 -8.37 1.89
CA PRO A 63 -16.77 -7.97 2.02
C PRO A 63 -17.32 -7.36 0.73
N TYR A 64 -16.54 -6.54 0.02
CA TYR A 64 -16.92 -5.98 -1.27
C TYR A 64 -17.06 -7.08 -2.32
N CYS A 65 -16.09 -7.97 -2.42
CA CYS A 65 -16.10 -9.08 -3.37
C CYS A 65 -17.31 -10.00 -3.17
N ALA A 66 -17.63 -10.31 -1.90
CA ALA A 66 -18.81 -11.12 -1.55
C ALA A 66 -20.12 -10.42 -1.93
N ARG A 67 -20.23 -9.11 -1.68
CA ARG A 67 -21.43 -8.31 -1.98
C ARG A 67 -21.72 -8.23 -3.48
N HIS A 68 -20.69 -8.11 -4.31
CA HIS A 68 -20.83 -7.88 -5.76
C HIS A 68 -20.54 -9.13 -6.62
N GLY A 69 -20.26 -10.29 -6.00
CA GLY A 69 -20.00 -11.53 -6.73
C GLY A 69 -18.73 -11.49 -7.59
N VAL A 70 -17.75 -10.64 -7.23
CA VAL A 70 -16.49 -10.48 -7.97
C VAL A 70 -15.35 -11.20 -7.28
N ARG A 71 -14.33 -11.59 -8.06
CA ARG A 71 -13.11 -12.20 -7.52
C ARG A 71 -11.95 -11.21 -7.66
N PRO A 72 -11.14 -11.03 -6.63
CA PRO A 72 -9.96 -10.17 -6.72
C PRO A 72 -8.86 -10.85 -7.54
N GLU A 73 -8.14 -10.04 -8.31
CA GLU A 73 -6.94 -10.44 -9.04
C GLU A 73 -5.70 -9.99 -8.26
N ILE A 74 -4.67 -10.81 -8.22
CA ILE A 74 -3.44 -10.50 -7.50
C ILE A 74 -2.50 -9.70 -8.42
N LEU A 75 -2.04 -8.55 -7.92
CA LEU A 75 -1.00 -7.73 -8.53
C LEU A 75 0.20 -7.63 -7.58
N PRO A 76 1.28 -8.39 -7.81
CA PRO A 76 2.47 -8.37 -6.95
C PRO A 76 3.15 -7.00 -6.86
N CYS A 77 3.02 -6.14 -7.88
CA CYS A 77 3.54 -4.77 -7.84
C CYS A 77 2.88 -3.89 -6.77
N LEU A 78 1.73 -4.29 -6.20
CA LEU A 78 1.08 -3.61 -5.07
C LEU A 78 1.64 -4.01 -3.71
N ASN A 79 2.60 -4.97 -3.63
CA ASN A 79 3.16 -5.43 -2.35
C ASN A 79 3.82 -4.28 -1.59
N GLU A 80 3.62 -4.27 -0.27
CA GLU A 80 4.22 -3.28 0.63
C GLU A 80 5.73 -3.44 0.72
N PHE A 81 6.40 -2.43 1.21
CA PHE A 81 7.82 -2.40 1.46
C PHE A 81 8.20 -3.24 2.69
N SER A 82 8.67 -4.45 2.44
CA SER A 82 9.08 -5.41 3.47
C SER A 82 10.59 -5.29 3.75
N TYR A 83 11.01 -4.15 4.30
CA TYR A 83 12.44 -3.82 4.50
C TYR A 83 13.10 -4.47 5.73
N LEU A 84 12.32 -4.98 6.69
CA LEU A 84 12.84 -5.75 7.82
C LEU A 84 12.59 -7.24 7.60
N PRO A 85 13.63 -8.10 7.64
CA PRO A 85 13.43 -9.53 7.49
C PRO A 85 12.65 -10.09 8.68
N PHE A 86 11.74 -11.03 8.45
CA PHE A 86 10.92 -11.61 9.52
C PHE A 86 11.75 -12.18 10.66
N ALA A 87 12.88 -12.82 10.36
CA ALA A 87 13.78 -13.36 11.38
C ALA A 87 14.29 -12.32 12.38
N ALA A 88 14.43 -11.04 11.96
CA ALA A 88 14.87 -9.96 12.85
C ALA A 88 13.74 -9.36 13.70
N VAL A 89 12.47 -9.59 13.30
CA VAL A 89 11.31 -8.98 13.98
C VAL A 89 10.36 -10.02 14.59
N GLN A 90 10.66 -11.30 14.44
CA GLN A 90 9.84 -12.38 14.98
C GLN A 90 9.64 -12.23 16.50
N GLY A 91 8.39 -12.26 16.93
CA GLY A 91 8.03 -12.11 18.34
C GLY A 91 8.08 -10.66 18.87
N LEU A 92 8.50 -9.68 18.08
CA LEU A 92 8.53 -8.28 18.49
C LEU A 92 7.18 -7.61 18.24
N ASP A 93 6.75 -6.77 19.16
CA ASP A 93 5.62 -5.85 18.99
C ASP A 93 6.07 -4.56 18.23
N ALA A 94 5.13 -3.63 18.05
CA ALA A 94 5.41 -2.39 17.32
C ALA A 94 6.47 -1.52 18.00
N ALA A 95 6.51 -1.47 19.34
CA ALA A 95 7.47 -0.67 20.09
C ALA A 95 8.89 -1.25 19.98
N ALA A 96 9.03 -2.57 20.09
CA ALA A 96 10.30 -3.26 19.98
C ALA A 96 10.86 -3.24 18.52
N ARG A 97 9.99 -3.17 17.50
CA ARG A 97 10.42 -3.03 16.10
C ARG A 97 10.91 -1.62 15.74
N LYS A 98 10.42 -0.60 16.44
CA LYS A 98 10.69 0.80 16.09
C LYS A 98 12.18 1.13 15.96
N PRO A 99 13.08 0.74 16.88
CA PRO A 99 14.52 1.01 16.74
C PRO A 99 15.14 0.38 15.49
N LEU A 100 14.70 -0.84 15.12
CA LEU A 100 15.18 -1.53 13.92
C LEU A 100 14.74 -0.79 12.64
N ALA A 101 13.49 -0.32 12.62
CA ALA A 101 12.98 0.48 11.52
C ALA A 101 13.72 1.82 11.40
N GLU A 102 13.96 2.50 12.51
CA GLU A 102 14.73 3.76 12.54
C GLU A 102 16.16 3.57 12.04
N ALA A 103 16.86 2.53 12.50
CA ALA A 103 18.20 2.21 12.05
C ALA A 103 18.27 1.93 10.53
N TYR A 104 17.27 1.20 9.98
CA TYR A 104 17.16 0.97 8.54
C TYR A 104 17.06 2.30 7.76
N TRP A 105 16.13 3.17 8.16
CA TRP A 105 15.92 4.43 7.46
C TRP A 105 17.07 5.43 7.63
N GLN A 106 17.73 5.46 8.80
CA GLN A 106 18.91 6.31 9.06
C GLN A 106 20.12 5.93 8.20
N ARG A 107 20.22 4.66 7.78
CA ARG A 107 21.27 4.22 6.90
C ARG A 107 21.23 4.92 5.54
N ALA A 108 20.04 5.25 5.07
CA ALA A 108 19.80 5.97 3.81
C ALA A 108 20.55 5.36 2.61
N ASP A 109 20.55 4.03 2.50
CA ASP A 109 21.19 3.28 1.41
C ASP A 109 20.12 2.51 0.64
N PRO A 110 19.72 2.96 -0.57
CA PRO A 110 18.64 2.35 -1.32
C PRO A 110 18.91 0.91 -1.78
N HIS A 111 20.17 0.48 -1.80
CA HIS A 111 20.59 -0.87 -2.17
C HIS A 111 20.83 -1.78 -0.96
N PHE A 112 20.75 -1.25 0.25
CA PHE A 112 20.92 -2.06 1.45
C PHE A 112 19.77 -3.03 1.66
N ARG A 113 20.12 -4.31 1.82
CA ARG A 113 19.21 -5.39 2.20
C ARG A 113 19.47 -5.81 3.64
N ALA A 114 18.51 -5.66 4.52
CA ALA A 114 18.66 -5.96 5.95
C ALA A 114 18.75 -7.46 6.28
N GLY A 115 18.47 -8.33 5.32
CA GLY A 115 18.56 -9.78 5.48
C GLY A 115 17.73 -10.55 4.46
N GLY A 116 17.74 -11.88 4.55
CA GLY A 116 17.00 -12.72 3.64
C GLY A 116 15.49 -12.46 3.68
N GLY A 117 14.86 -12.36 2.50
CA GLY A 117 13.44 -12.08 2.35
C GLY A 117 13.02 -10.62 2.54
N ALA A 118 13.95 -9.70 2.91
CA ALA A 118 13.69 -8.27 2.93
C ALA A 118 13.89 -7.64 1.55
N ASP A 119 13.15 -6.58 1.27
CA ASP A 119 13.35 -5.74 0.09
C ASP A 119 14.49 -4.75 0.29
N THR A 120 15.15 -4.34 -0.79
CA THR A 120 15.87 -3.06 -0.84
C THR A 120 14.90 -1.94 -1.21
N PHE A 121 15.24 -0.70 -0.90
CA PHE A 121 14.41 0.45 -1.30
C PHE A 121 14.35 0.59 -2.83
N ALA A 122 15.45 0.28 -3.53
CA ALA A 122 15.51 0.29 -4.99
C ALA A 122 14.55 -0.75 -5.62
N GLU A 123 14.44 -1.96 -5.07
CA GLU A 123 13.45 -2.96 -5.53
C GLU A 123 12.02 -2.51 -5.28
N PHE A 124 11.79 -1.85 -4.15
CA PHE A 124 10.48 -1.29 -3.83
C PHE A 124 10.11 -0.15 -4.79
N ASP A 125 11.03 0.77 -5.10
CA ASP A 125 10.80 1.81 -6.10
C ASP A 125 10.56 1.21 -7.48
N GLY A 126 11.29 0.16 -7.82
CA GLY A 126 11.08 -0.59 -9.07
C GLY A 126 9.65 -1.14 -9.21
N ARG A 127 9.02 -1.62 -8.11
CA ARG A 127 7.63 -2.07 -8.12
C ARG A 127 6.63 -0.94 -8.41
N VAL A 128 6.84 0.23 -7.80
CA VAL A 128 6.00 1.41 -8.06
C VAL A 128 6.20 1.93 -9.47
N SER A 129 7.44 1.91 -9.97
CA SER A 129 7.76 2.25 -11.35
C SER A 129 7.10 1.30 -12.35
N ASP A 130 7.14 0.00 -12.08
CA ASP A 130 6.46 -1.03 -12.89
C ASP A 130 4.94 -0.81 -12.94
N PHE A 131 4.35 -0.48 -11.79
CA PHE A 131 2.93 -0.10 -11.73
C PHE A 131 2.63 1.10 -12.64
N LEU A 132 3.40 2.18 -12.55
CA LEU A 132 3.17 3.39 -13.33
C LEU A 132 3.30 3.17 -14.83
N HIS A 133 4.29 2.39 -15.28
CA HIS A 133 4.62 2.29 -16.69
C HIS A 133 3.97 1.10 -17.41
N ARG A 134 3.68 -0.01 -16.70
CA ARG A 134 3.15 -1.22 -17.31
C ARG A 134 1.76 -1.59 -16.82
N VAL A 135 1.48 -1.41 -15.53
CA VAL A 135 0.22 -1.86 -14.96
C VAL A 135 -0.88 -0.81 -15.12
N TRP A 136 -0.58 0.45 -14.81
CA TRP A 136 -1.54 1.55 -14.99
C TRP A 136 -2.18 1.57 -16.39
N PRO A 137 -1.44 1.53 -17.51
CA PRO A 137 -2.06 1.56 -18.83
C PRO A 137 -3.00 0.38 -19.10
N ALA A 138 -2.71 -0.78 -18.54
CA ALA A 138 -3.46 -2.02 -18.76
C ALA A 138 -4.73 -2.16 -17.91
N LEU A 139 -4.83 -1.44 -16.79
CA LEU A 139 -5.97 -1.57 -15.89
C LEU A 139 -7.23 -0.88 -16.44
N PRO A 140 -8.43 -1.46 -16.29
CA PRO A 140 -9.67 -0.81 -16.66
C PRO A 140 -9.95 0.44 -15.80
N HIS A 141 -10.55 1.46 -16.42
CA HIS A 141 -11.08 2.63 -15.72
C HIS A 141 -12.01 2.21 -14.56
N GLY A 142 -11.90 2.87 -13.42
CA GLY A 142 -12.71 2.63 -12.23
C GLY A 142 -12.34 1.40 -11.41
N SER A 143 -11.20 0.72 -11.71
CA SER A 143 -10.74 -0.42 -10.91
C SER A 143 -10.41 -0.03 -9.47
N LEU A 144 -10.65 -0.97 -8.54
CA LEU A 144 -10.32 -0.86 -7.11
C LEU A 144 -9.03 -1.63 -6.82
N LEU A 145 -8.04 -0.95 -6.26
CA LEU A 145 -6.72 -1.51 -5.93
C LEU A 145 -6.50 -1.45 -4.42
N PHE A 146 -6.50 -2.60 -3.77
CA PHE A 146 -6.25 -2.70 -2.33
C PHE A 146 -4.75 -2.90 -2.08
N GLY A 147 -4.14 -1.88 -1.53
CA GLY A 147 -2.69 -1.78 -1.30
C GLY A 147 -2.34 -1.28 0.09
N HIS A 148 -1.21 -0.57 0.19
CA HIS A 148 -0.53 -0.31 1.45
C HIS A 148 -0.07 1.14 1.58
N GLY A 149 0.24 1.54 2.83
CA GLY A 149 0.52 2.93 3.14
C GLY A 149 1.84 3.44 2.59
N ILE A 150 2.95 2.70 2.74
CA ILE A 150 4.26 3.18 2.24
C ILE A 150 4.28 3.12 0.72
N TRP A 151 3.65 2.11 0.12
CA TRP A 151 3.51 2.00 -1.33
C TRP A 151 2.76 3.19 -1.93
N MET A 152 1.62 3.57 -1.34
CA MET A 152 0.84 4.74 -1.80
C MET A 152 1.61 6.05 -1.58
N ALA A 153 2.38 6.15 -0.51
CA ALA A 153 3.23 7.31 -0.27
C ALA A 153 4.33 7.43 -1.33
N LEU A 154 4.96 6.30 -1.72
CA LEU A 154 5.99 6.32 -2.77
C LEU A 154 5.37 6.65 -4.15
N LEU A 155 4.18 6.15 -4.44
CA LEU A 155 3.44 6.55 -5.64
C LEU A 155 3.20 8.07 -5.67
N ALA A 156 2.70 8.66 -4.56
CA ALA A 156 2.49 10.12 -4.45
C ALA A 156 3.80 10.90 -4.64
N TRP A 157 4.90 10.42 -4.05
CA TRP A 157 6.23 10.98 -4.20
C TRP A 157 6.69 11.00 -5.67
N ARG A 158 6.53 9.89 -6.38
CA ARG A 158 6.90 9.76 -7.80
C ARG A 158 6.02 10.64 -8.70
N LEU A 159 4.72 10.71 -8.46
CA LEU A 159 3.79 11.59 -9.20
C LEU A 159 4.10 13.08 -9.01
N SER A 160 4.71 13.44 -7.89
CA SER A 160 5.20 14.81 -7.65
C SER A 160 6.53 15.12 -8.35
N GLY A 161 7.04 14.22 -9.22
CA GLY A 161 8.26 14.41 -9.99
C GLY A 161 9.56 14.13 -9.22
N ASN A 162 9.47 13.58 -8.03
CA ASN A 162 10.63 13.27 -7.20
C ASN A 162 11.30 11.95 -7.61
N ARG A 163 12.59 11.82 -7.29
CA ARG A 163 13.39 10.59 -7.51
C ARG A 163 13.45 9.73 -6.25
N ALA A 164 13.88 8.49 -6.41
CA ALA A 164 14.07 7.52 -5.32
C ALA A 164 15.33 6.65 -5.56
N GLU A 165 16.39 7.26 -6.09
CA GLU A 165 17.57 6.57 -6.62
C GLU A 165 18.77 6.64 -5.66
N THR A 166 18.88 7.72 -4.89
CA THR A 166 20.02 7.99 -4.01
C THR A 166 19.65 7.90 -2.54
N GLY A 167 20.66 7.85 -1.67
CA GLY A 167 20.46 7.92 -0.22
C GLY A 167 19.78 9.23 0.22
N ALA A 168 20.08 10.34 -0.44
CA ALA A 168 19.42 11.62 -0.20
C ALA A 168 17.92 11.56 -0.59
N ASP A 169 17.59 10.94 -1.72
CA ASP A 169 16.20 10.75 -2.13
C ASP A 169 15.44 9.86 -1.14
N MET A 170 16.06 8.76 -0.68
CA MET A 170 15.49 7.85 0.30
C MET A 170 15.20 8.57 1.64
N ALA A 171 16.12 9.41 2.11
CA ALA A 171 15.94 10.21 3.32
C ALA A 171 14.82 11.26 3.14
N ALA A 172 14.77 11.93 2.00
CA ALA A 172 13.73 12.90 1.67
C ALA A 172 12.36 12.23 1.53
N PHE A 173 12.28 11.06 0.88
CA PHE A 173 11.07 10.24 0.83
C PHE A 173 10.61 9.84 2.23
N ARG A 174 11.51 9.42 3.12
CA ARG A 174 11.14 9.07 4.50
C ARG A 174 10.53 10.23 5.25
N ALA A 175 11.07 11.45 5.11
CA ALA A 175 10.48 12.65 5.70
C ALA A 175 9.08 12.94 5.13
N PHE A 176 8.92 12.88 3.81
CA PHE A 176 7.64 13.02 3.14
C PHE A 176 6.62 11.98 3.61
N GLN A 177 6.97 10.70 3.60
CA GLN A 177 6.11 9.60 4.02
C GLN A 177 5.64 9.74 5.48
N SER A 178 6.52 10.27 6.36
CA SER A 178 6.18 10.51 7.77
C SER A 178 5.22 11.68 7.96
N SER A 179 5.19 12.64 7.03
CA SER A 179 4.26 13.77 7.04
C SER A 179 2.92 13.47 6.36
N LEU A 180 2.88 12.46 5.49
CA LEU A 180 1.68 12.08 4.74
C LEU A 180 0.82 11.09 5.53
N HIS A 181 -0.35 11.54 5.96
CA HIS A 181 -1.29 10.66 6.67
C HIS A 181 -2.17 9.88 5.68
N ILE A 182 -1.87 8.61 5.48
CA ILE A 182 -2.72 7.67 4.74
C ILE A 182 -3.39 6.76 5.77
N ALA A 183 -4.65 7.01 6.12
CA ALA A 183 -5.38 6.24 7.12
C ALA A 183 -5.72 4.82 6.65
N ASN A 184 -5.86 3.85 7.57
CA ASN A 184 -6.41 2.52 7.23
C ASN A 184 -7.82 2.65 6.66
N ALA A 185 -8.16 1.83 5.66
CA ALA A 185 -9.40 1.85 4.91
C ALA A 185 -9.70 3.18 4.18
N SER A 186 -8.72 4.10 4.08
CA SER A 186 -8.88 5.31 3.26
C SER A 186 -8.89 4.97 1.77
N VAL A 187 -9.68 5.74 1.01
CA VAL A 187 -9.79 5.64 -0.44
C VAL A 187 -9.14 6.85 -1.08
N TRP A 188 -8.30 6.60 -2.06
CA TRP A 188 -7.58 7.61 -2.81
C TRP A 188 -7.89 7.46 -4.30
N ARG A 189 -8.18 8.56 -4.95
CA ARG A 189 -8.43 8.60 -6.39
C ARG A 189 -7.14 8.93 -7.12
N LEU A 190 -6.79 8.05 -8.06
CA LEU A 190 -5.66 8.20 -8.97
C LEU A 190 -6.21 8.53 -10.36
N ASP A 191 -5.90 9.70 -10.85
CA ASP A 191 -6.35 10.20 -12.15
C ASP A 191 -5.17 10.34 -13.12
N GLY A 192 -5.48 10.26 -14.43
CA GLY A 192 -4.50 10.44 -15.50
C GLY A 192 -5.09 10.22 -16.87
N THR A 193 -4.21 10.10 -17.85
CA THR A 193 -4.55 9.65 -19.21
C THR A 193 -4.52 8.13 -19.31
N GLU A 194 -4.87 7.55 -20.45
CA GLU A 194 -4.72 6.11 -20.69
C GLU A 194 -3.24 5.67 -20.59
N ALA A 195 -2.31 6.56 -20.94
CA ALA A 195 -0.88 6.26 -20.97
C ALA A 195 -0.17 6.50 -19.65
N ALA A 196 -0.59 7.49 -18.83
CA ALA A 196 0.14 7.91 -17.63
C ALA A 196 -0.79 8.34 -16.49
N ALA A 197 -0.45 7.92 -15.26
CA ALA A 197 -1.03 8.45 -14.04
C ALA A 197 -0.43 9.84 -13.76
N GLU A 198 -1.27 10.78 -13.31
CA GLU A 198 -0.88 12.19 -13.16
C GLU A 198 -1.08 12.74 -11.75
N SER A 199 -2.13 12.31 -11.03
CA SER A 199 -2.45 12.84 -9.72
C SER A 199 -3.09 11.81 -8.79
N LEU A 200 -2.78 11.92 -7.50
CA LEU A 200 -3.33 11.09 -6.44
C LEU A 200 -3.92 11.99 -5.35
N ARG A 201 -5.21 11.82 -5.02
CA ARG A 201 -5.88 12.60 -3.97
C ARG A 201 -6.72 11.73 -3.05
N CYS A 202 -6.71 12.03 -1.76
CA CYS A 202 -7.57 11.37 -0.78
C CYS A 202 -9.03 11.76 -1.01
N LEU A 203 -9.92 10.77 -0.99
CA LEU A 203 -11.36 11.02 -0.98
C LEU A 203 -11.86 11.13 0.47
N PRO A 204 -12.72 12.11 0.80
CA PRO A 204 -13.35 12.18 2.11
C PRO A 204 -14.26 10.96 2.34
N GLU A 205 -14.47 10.59 3.61
CA GLU A 205 -15.24 9.39 3.96
C GLU A 205 -16.68 9.41 3.44
N ASN A 206 -17.25 10.60 3.23
CA ASN A 206 -18.61 10.81 2.72
C ASN A 206 -18.63 11.27 1.25
N ALA A 207 -17.57 11.02 0.48
CA ALA A 207 -17.53 11.43 -0.92
C ALA A 207 -18.59 10.71 -1.75
N ALA A 208 -19.46 11.47 -2.40
CA ALA A 208 -20.34 11.00 -3.47
C ALA A 208 -19.61 10.91 -4.83
N GLU A 209 -18.28 10.98 -4.82
CA GLU A 209 -17.43 11.15 -6.02
C GLU A 209 -16.79 9.85 -6.51
N PHE A 210 -17.56 8.77 -6.60
CA PHE A 210 -17.09 7.55 -7.26
C PHE A 210 -17.49 7.48 -8.73
#